data_ab9c926f321ef98a665592d7664c14c1
#
_entry.id   ab9c926f321ef98a665592d7664c14c1
#
_cell.length_a   1.000
_cell.length_b   1.000
_cell.length_c   1.000
_cell.angle_alpha   90.00
_cell.angle_beta   90.00
_cell.angle_gamma   90.00
#
_symmetry.space_group_name_H-M   'P 1'
#
loop_
_entity.id
_entity.type
_entity.pdbx_description
1 polymer ?
#
loop_
_entity_poly.entity_id
_entity_poly.type
_entity_poly.pdbx_seq_one_letter_code
_entity_poly.pdbx_strand_id
1 'polypeptide(L)'
;MAKGLDGPAARRTAGALNAYVDSSVLLRVILGEPGRLPSWSRIDLAMSSDLIRLECLRTIDRARIQLQLDDDAVSRQRADVLEAIQSINLIPLTNTVLERAAEPFPTLLGSFDALHLASALLVRERYDGLLFATHDHALAAAARAVGFAVDGV
;
A
#
# COMPACT_ATOMS: atom_id res chain seq x y z
N MET A 1 -28.74 25.64 -20.35
CA MET A 1 -28.91 25.24 -18.93
C MET A 1 -28.08 24.01 -18.68
N ALA A 2 -26.89 24.18 -18.14
CA ALA A 2 -26.05 23.06 -17.68
C ALA A 2 -26.42 22.75 -16.24
N LYS A 3 -26.99 21.57 -16.01
CA LYS A 3 -27.17 21.01 -14.64
C LYS A 3 -25.81 20.51 -14.15
N GLY A 4 -25.33 21.15 -13.09
CA GLY A 4 -24.13 20.73 -12.37
C GLY A 4 -24.29 19.31 -11.82
N LEU A 5 -23.28 18.50 -12.08
CA LEU A 5 -23.07 17.22 -11.42
C LEU A 5 -22.31 17.48 -10.11
N ASP A 6 -23.04 17.93 -9.10
CA ASP A 6 -22.57 17.83 -7.72
C ASP A 6 -22.66 16.36 -7.30
N GLY A 7 -21.57 15.65 -7.44
CA GLY A 7 -21.39 14.36 -6.77
C GLY A 7 -21.39 14.60 -5.25
N PRO A 8 -21.91 13.65 -4.43
CA PRO A 8 -21.97 13.84 -3.00
C PRO A 8 -20.56 14.01 -2.44
N ALA A 9 -20.29 15.19 -1.89
CA ALA A 9 -19.11 15.43 -1.07
C ALA A 9 -19.15 14.38 0.07
N ALA A 10 -18.18 13.47 0.06
CA ALA A 10 -18.03 12.49 1.12
C ALA A 10 -17.96 13.25 2.45
N ARG A 11 -18.94 13.03 3.31
CA ARG A 11 -18.94 13.61 4.65
C ARG A 11 -17.68 13.15 5.37
N ARG A 12 -16.75 14.07 5.57
CA ARG A 12 -15.58 13.83 6.42
C ARG A 12 -16.08 13.62 7.84
N THR A 13 -16.17 12.36 8.26
CA THR A 13 -16.30 12.04 9.69
C THR A 13 -14.97 12.41 10.35
N ALA A 14 -15.04 13.21 11.42
CA ALA A 14 -13.86 13.57 12.20
C ALA A 14 -13.22 12.26 12.72
N GLY A 15 -12.03 11.89 12.17
CA GLY A 15 -11.31 10.69 12.53
C GLY A 15 -11.07 9.69 11.39
N ALA A 16 -11.67 9.88 10.19
CA ALA A 16 -11.44 9.02 9.03
C ALA A 16 -9.97 9.12 8.58
N LEU A 17 -9.27 7.98 8.53
CA LEU A 17 -7.87 7.90 8.14
C LEU A 17 -7.74 7.27 6.76
N ASN A 18 -7.17 8.01 5.81
CA ASN A 18 -6.80 7.50 4.51
C ASN A 18 -5.33 7.08 4.56
N ALA A 19 -5.02 5.88 4.09
CA ALA A 19 -3.65 5.37 4.11
C ALA A 19 -3.26 4.72 2.78
N TYR A 20 -2.04 5.01 2.35
CA TYR A 20 -1.36 4.20 1.35
C TYR A 20 -0.63 3.08 2.09
N VAL A 21 -0.86 1.84 1.69
CA VAL A 21 -0.23 0.65 2.29
C VAL A 21 0.66 -0.03 1.27
N ASP A 22 1.85 -0.45 1.69
CA ASP A 22 2.71 -1.30 0.86
C ASP A 22 2.49 -2.79 1.16
N SER A 23 3.17 -3.66 0.42
CA SER A 23 3.05 -5.10 0.56
C SER A 23 3.48 -5.63 1.93
N SER A 24 4.42 -4.97 2.61
CA SER A 24 4.91 -5.42 3.92
C SER A 24 3.81 -5.40 4.99
N VAL A 25 2.91 -4.42 4.92
CA VAL A 25 1.77 -4.31 5.86
C VAL A 25 0.80 -5.47 5.67
N LEU A 26 0.43 -5.76 4.43
CA LEU A 26 -0.51 -6.84 4.11
C LEU A 26 0.09 -8.21 4.41
N LEU A 27 1.34 -8.45 4.01
CA LEU A 27 2.02 -9.71 4.21
C LEU A 27 2.20 -10.04 5.69
N ARG A 28 2.48 -9.07 6.54
CA ARG A 28 2.62 -9.29 7.99
C ARG A 28 1.33 -9.84 8.60
N VAL A 29 0.18 -9.34 8.17
CA VAL A 29 -1.12 -9.85 8.62
C VAL A 29 -1.36 -11.27 8.10
N ILE A 30 -1.13 -11.50 6.80
CA ILE A 30 -1.42 -12.79 6.14
C ILE A 30 -0.50 -13.90 6.61
N LEU A 31 0.79 -13.60 6.82
CA LEU A 31 1.77 -14.57 7.32
C LEU A 31 1.69 -14.77 8.84
N GLY A 32 0.80 -14.05 9.53
CA GLY A 32 0.62 -14.17 10.97
C GLY A 32 1.79 -13.63 11.79
N GLU A 33 2.59 -12.73 11.22
CA GLU A 33 3.72 -12.12 11.92
C GLU A 33 3.23 -11.13 12.99
N PRO A 34 3.94 -11.00 14.14
CA PRO A 34 3.59 -10.06 15.19
C PRO A 34 3.86 -8.60 14.74
N GLY A 35 3.25 -7.65 15.43
CA GLY A 35 3.47 -6.23 15.20
C GLY A 35 2.61 -5.65 14.10
N ARG A 36 1.29 -5.79 14.23
CA ARG A 36 0.34 -5.11 13.35
C ARG A 36 0.55 -3.61 13.36
N LEU A 37 0.23 -2.99 12.24
CA LEU A 37 0.21 -1.54 12.11
C LEU A 37 -0.65 -0.90 13.22
N PRO A 38 -0.11 0.02 14.04
CA PRO A 38 -0.87 0.65 15.13
C PRO A 38 -2.16 1.35 14.68
N SER A 39 -2.13 1.96 13.49
CA SER A 39 -3.28 2.67 12.91
C SER A 39 -4.30 1.78 12.20
N TRP A 40 -4.05 0.46 12.06
CA TRP A 40 -4.83 -0.45 11.20
C TRP A 40 -6.34 -0.35 11.40
N SER A 41 -6.81 -0.35 12.65
CA SER A 41 -8.23 -0.29 12.98
C SER A 41 -8.89 1.08 12.70
N ARG A 42 -8.09 2.10 12.40
CA ARG A 42 -8.57 3.47 12.11
C ARG A 42 -8.52 3.82 10.63
N ILE A 43 -8.01 2.90 9.79
CA ILE A 43 -7.95 3.13 8.34
C ILE A 43 -9.33 2.89 7.76
N ASP A 44 -9.94 3.94 7.22
CA ASP A 44 -11.23 3.88 6.54
C ASP A 44 -11.07 3.61 5.05
N LEU A 45 -10.02 4.14 4.45
CA LEU A 45 -9.69 3.95 3.04
C LEU A 45 -8.23 3.54 2.91
N ALA A 46 -8.01 2.30 2.52
CA ALA A 46 -6.70 1.79 2.16
C ALA A 46 -6.49 1.89 0.63
N MET A 47 -5.34 2.40 0.25
CA MET A 47 -4.89 2.49 -1.14
C MET A 47 -3.54 1.80 -1.29
N SER A 48 -3.27 1.26 -2.47
CA SER A 48 -1.95 0.71 -2.81
C SER A 48 -1.75 0.73 -4.33
N SER A 49 -0.54 0.42 -4.76
CA SER A 49 -0.26 0.16 -6.16
C SER A 49 -0.82 -1.20 -6.61
N ASP A 50 -1.17 -1.35 -7.88
CA ASP A 50 -1.41 -2.65 -8.51
C ASP A 50 -0.26 -3.65 -8.28
N LEU A 51 0.93 -3.14 -8.01
CA LEU A 51 2.11 -3.92 -7.69
C LEU A 51 1.94 -4.80 -6.44
N ILE A 52 1.09 -4.40 -5.49
CA ILE A 52 0.90 -5.13 -4.23
C ILE A 52 0.51 -6.59 -4.45
N ARG A 53 -0.32 -6.84 -5.46
CA ARG A 53 -0.74 -8.20 -5.83
C ARG A 53 0.45 -9.06 -6.24
N LEU A 54 1.29 -8.53 -7.12
CA LEU A 54 2.48 -9.22 -7.59
C LEU A 54 3.44 -9.52 -6.44
N GLU A 55 3.75 -8.53 -5.62
CA GLU A 55 4.68 -8.68 -4.51
C GLU A 55 4.19 -9.68 -3.48
N CYS A 56 2.92 -9.61 -3.08
CA CYS A 56 2.36 -10.52 -2.08
C CYS A 56 2.35 -11.96 -2.58
N LEU A 57 1.88 -12.21 -3.81
CA LEU A 57 1.83 -13.56 -4.36
C LEU A 57 3.22 -14.15 -4.60
N ARG A 58 4.18 -13.36 -5.06
CA ARG A 58 5.57 -13.79 -5.23
C ARG A 58 6.26 -14.05 -3.90
N THR A 59 5.91 -13.33 -2.86
CA THR A 59 6.45 -13.56 -1.51
C THR A 59 5.92 -14.88 -0.95
N ILE A 60 4.65 -15.21 -1.14
CA ILE A 60 4.11 -16.52 -0.75
C ILE A 60 4.81 -17.66 -1.50
N ASP A 61 5.07 -17.51 -2.79
CA ASP A 61 5.83 -18.50 -3.56
C ASP A 61 7.23 -18.73 -3.00
N ARG A 62 7.93 -17.67 -2.60
CA ARG A 62 9.24 -17.81 -1.94
C ARG A 62 9.13 -18.47 -0.57
N ALA A 63 8.14 -18.06 0.24
CA ALA A 63 7.89 -18.64 1.55
C ALA A 63 7.56 -20.14 1.47
N ARG A 64 6.84 -20.58 0.44
CA ARG A 64 6.56 -21.99 0.17
C ARG A 64 7.84 -22.83 0.17
N ILE A 65 8.86 -22.36 -0.51
CA ILE A 65 10.14 -23.07 -0.64
C ILE A 65 10.94 -22.95 0.66
N GLN A 66 11.07 -21.75 1.22
CA GLN A 66 11.90 -21.48 2.38
C GLN A 66 11.36 -22.12 3.66
N LEU A 67 10.03 -22.13 3.83
CA LEU A 67 9.35 -22.63 5.01
C LEU A 67 8.74 -24.02 4.81
N GLN A 68 8.94 -24.63 3.63
CA GLN A 68 8.37 -25.93 3.26
C GLN A 68 6.86 -26.02 3.52
N LEU A 69 6.13 -24.98 3.12
CA LEU A 69 4.68 -24.92 3.28
C LEU A 69 4.00 -25.96 2.41
N ASP A 70 2.99 -26.62 2.97
CA ASP A 70 2.14 -27.53 2.19
C ASP A 70 1.19 -26.78 1.25
N ASP A 71 0.58 -27.50 0.31
CA ASP A 71 -0.28 -26.91 -0.71
C ASP A 71 -1.54 -26.27 -0.09
N ASP A 72 -2.06 -26.80 1.00
CA ASP A 72 -3.22 -26.23 1.69
C ASP A 72 -2.88 -24.88 2.35
N ALA A 73 -1.72 -24.78 2.99
CA ALA A 73 -1.25 -23.53 3.58
C ALA A 73 -1.04 -22.46 2.50
N VAL A 74 -0.38 -22.83 1.39
CA VAL A 74 -0.17 -21.91 0.26
C VAL A 74 -1.49 -21.47 -0.34
N SER A 75 -2.45 -22.39 -0.55
CA SER A 75 -3.78 -22.06 -1.09
C SER A 75 -4.53 -21.08 -0.20
N ARG A 76 -4.52 -21.30 1.12
CA ARG A 76 -5.15 -20.39 2.08
C ARG A 76 -4.51 -19.00 2.04
N GLN A 77 -3.19 -18.92 2.12
CA GLN A 77 -2.48 -17.63 2.10
C GLN A 77 -2.72 -16.85 0.80
N ARG A 78 -2.74 -17.54 -0.35
CA ARG A 78 -3.07 -16.91 -1.62
C ARG A 78 -4.51 -16.40 -1.66
N ALA A 79 -5.46 -17.16 -1.15
CA ALA A 79 -6.86 -16.75 -1.05
C ALA A 79 -7.00 -15.52 -0.14
N ASP A 80 -6.32 -15.50 1.01
CA ASP A 80 -6.33 -14.39 1.95
C ASP A 80 -5.76 -13.10 1.32
N VAL A 81 -4.69 -13.21 0.52
CA VAL A 81 -4.16 -12.06 -0.25
C VAL A 81 -5.19 -11.53 -1.23
N LEU A 82 -5.80 -12.40 -2.02
CA LEU A 82 -6.75 -11.99 -3.04
C LEU A 82 -8.02 -11.37 -2.42
N GLU A 83 -8.48 -11.89 -1.30
CA GLU A 83 -9.60 -11.31 -0.54
C GLU A 83 -9.24 -9.94 0.03
N ALA A 84 -8.09 -9.81 0.67
CA ALA A 84 -7.64 -8.55 1.25
C ALA A 84 -7.48 -7.44 0.19
N ILE A 85 -6.96 -7.78 -0.98
CA ILE A 85 -6.80 -6.84 -2.09
C ILE A 85 -8.15 -6.27 -2.57
N GLN A 86 -9.25 -7.03 -2.47
CA GLN A 86 -10.58 -6.53 -2.84
C GLN A 86 -11.03 -5.34 -1.98
N SER A 87 -10.48 -5.21 -0.77
CA SER A 87 -10.77 -4.09 0.15
C SER A 87 -9.83 -2.90 -0.03
N ILE A 88 -8.87 -2.98 -0.94
CA ILE A 88 -7.87 -1.95 -1.20
C ILE A 88 -8.15 -1.28 -2.54
N ASN A 89 -8.15 0.05 -2.56
CA ASN A 89 -8.22 0.81 -3.81
C ASN A 89 -6.86 0.78 -4.51
N LEU A 90 -6.79 0.12 -5.64
CA LEU A 90 -5.56 -0.06 -6.39
C LEU A 90 -5.33 1.11 -7.35
N ILE A 91 -4.10 1.60 -7.32
CA ILE A 91 -3.59 2.65 -8.21
C ILE A 91 -2.88 1.96 -9.37
N PRO A 92 -3.35 2.16 -10.61
CA PRO A 92 -2.74 1.51 -11.76
C PRO A 92 -1.31 2.01 -12.00
N LEU A 93 -0.45 1.12 -12.51
CA LEU A 93 0.92 1.45 -12.94
C LEU A 93 0.88 2.15 -14.31
N THR A 94 0.52 3.43 -14.29
CA THR A 94 0.49 4.27 -15.49
C THR A 94 1.90 4.73 -15.89
N ASN A 95 2.05 5.25 -17.11
CA ASN A 95 3.30 5.87 -17.52
C ASN A 95 3.73 7.00 -16.58
N THR A 96 2.78 7.80 -16.08
CA THR A 96 3.06 8.86 -15.11
C THR A 96 3.68 8.32 -13.82
N VAL A 97 3.20 7.18 -13.31
CA VAL A 97 3.79 6.50 -12.14
C VAL A 97 5.20 6.01 -12.47
N LEU A 98 5.39 5.36 -13.62
CA LEU A 98 6.68 4.82 -14.05
C LEU A 98 7.72 5.93 -14.23
N GLU A 99 7.34 7.03 -14.88
CA GLU A 99 8.20 8.20 -15.08
C GLU A 99 8.62 8.80 -13.73
N ARG A 100 7.67 9.01 -12.81
CA ARG A 100 7.99 9.52 -11.48
C ARG A 100 8.88 8.57 -10.68
N ALA A 101 8.66 7.27 -10.78
CA ALA A 101 9.48 6.26 -10.11
C ALA A 101 10.92 6.20 -10.65
N ALA A 102 11.13 6.59 -11.90
CA ALA A 102 12.44 6.66 -12.53
C ALA A 102 13.25 7.90 -12.14
N GLU A 103 12.60 8.93 -11.58
CA GLU A 103 13.27 10.13 -11.09
C GLU A 103 13.95 9.88 -9.73
N PRO A 104 14.96 10.68 -9.37
CA PRO A 104 15.61 10.56 -8.06
C PRO A 104 14.65 10.81 -6.90
N PHE A 105 14.88 10.07 -5.81
CA PHE A 105 14.29 10.32 -4.49
C PHE A 105 15.37 10.82 -3.51
N PRO A 106 15.00 11.46 -2.39
CA PRO A 106 15.98 11.94 -1.40
C PRO A 106 16.84 10.83 -0.78
N THR A 107 16.34 9.58 -0.82
CA THR A 107 17.05 8.39 -0.36
C THR A 107 17.12 7.35 -1.48
N LEU A 108 18.08 6.44 -1.40
CA LEU A 108 18.19 5.35 -2.38
C LEU A 108 17.09 4.33 -2.16
N LEU A 109 16.33 4.02 -3.22
CA LEU A 109 15.25 3.04 -3.23
C LEU A 109 15.45 2.00 -4.32
N GLY A 110 15.02 0.76 -4.04
CA GLY A 110 14.82 -0.25 -5.08
C GLY A 110 13.62 0.10 -5.98
N SER A 111 13.52 -0.56 -7.14
CA SER A 111 12.51 -0.23 -8.15
C SER A 111 11.07 -0.37 -7.65
N PHE A 112 10.77 -1.42 -6.87
CA PHE A 112 9.42 -1.62 -6.35
C PHE A 112 9.04 -0.58 -5.29
N ASP A 113 9.97 -0.24 -4.41
CA ASP A 113 9.77 0.82 -3.42
C ASP A 113 9.58 2.19 -4.08
N ALA A 114 10.34 2.46 -5.15
CA ALA A 114 10.17 3.67 -5.95
C ALA A 114 8.78 3.72 -6.61
N LEU A 115 8.26 2.60 -7.11
CA LEU A 115 6.90 2.51 -7.68
C LEU A 115 5.82 2.74 -6.61
N HIS A 116 5.98 2.18 -5.42
CA HIS A 116 5.07 2.44 -4.30
C HIS A 116 5.07 3.92 -3.91
N LEU A 117 6.24 4.50 -3.73
CA LEU A 117 6.34 5.90 -3.32
C LEU A 117 5.82 6.86 -4.40
N ALA A 118 6.11 6.58 -5.68
CA ALA A 118 5.56 7.35 -6.80
C ALA A 118 4.04 7.27 -6.87
N SER A 119 3.46 6.09 -6.69
CA SER A 119 2.00 5.91 -6.63
C SER A 119 1.36 6.70 -5.49
N ALA A 120 1.96 6.65 -4.29
CA ALA A 120 1.49 7.39 -3.14
C ALA A 120 1.56 8.91 -3.36
N LEU A 121 2.63 9.41 -3.98
CA LEU A 121 2.79 10.83 -4.31
C LEU A 121 1.70 11.34 -5.24
N LEU A 122 1.31 10.55 -6.24
CA LEU A 122 0.24 10.92 -7.17
C LEU A 122 -1.12 11.02 -6.50
N VAL A 123 -1.46 10.08 -5.61
CA VAL A 123 -2.76 10.12 -4.93
C VAL A 123 -2.80 11.11 -3.78
N ARG A 124 -1.67 11.48 -3.20
CA ARG A 124 -1.61 12.49 -2.13
C ARG A 124 -2.24 13.82 -2.54
N GLU A 125 -2.16 14.17 -3.81
CA GLU A 125 -2.78 15.40 -4.33
C GLU A 125 -4.31 15.42 -4.16
N ARG A 126 -4.94 14.24 -4.05
CA ARG A 126 -6.39 14.08 -3.91
C ARG A 126 -6.84 13.82 -2.48
N TYR A 127 -5.93 13.43 -1.60
CA TYR A 127 -6.24 13.00 -0.23
C TYR A 127 -5.35 13.72 0.77
N ASP A 128 -5.86 14.81 1.34
CA ASP A 128 -5.17 15.55 2.39
C ASP A 128 -4.87 14.65 3.59
N GLY A 129 -3.65 14.73 4.10
CA GLY A 129 -3.24 13.98 5.27
C GLY A 129 -3.12 12.47 5.04
N LEU A 130 -2.86 12.05 3.79
CA LEU A 130 -2.62 10.65 3.47
C LEU A 130 -1.47 10.09 4.29
N LEU A 131 -1.75 9.05 5.07
CA LEU A 131 -0.74 8.30 5.82
C LEU A 131 -0.02 7.33 4.90
N PHE A 132 1.30 7.20 5.04
CA PHE A 132 2.06 6.14 4.38
C PHE A 132 2.35 5.02 5.39
N ALA A 133 1.81 3.83 5.15
CA ALA A 133 1.93 2.70 6.04
C ALA A 133 2.88 1.65 5.46
N THR A 134 3.96 1.37 6.18
CA THR A 134 4.98 0.39 5.79
C THR A 134 5.71 -0.17 7.00
N HIS A 135 6.16 -1.42 6.90
CA HIS A 135 7.10 -2.02 7.84
C HIS A 135 8.55 -2.03 7.32
N ASP A 136 8.77 -1.50 6.12
CA ASP A 136 10.10 -1.35 5.54
C ASP A 136 10.74 -0.04 5.99
N HIS A 137 11.87 -0.12 6.69
CA HIS A 137 12.56 1.05 7.23
C HIS A 137 13.12 1.98 6.14
N ALA A 138 13.62 1.42 5.04
CA ALA A 138 14.17 2.22 3.95
C ALA A 138 13.06 2.99 3.22
N LEU A 139 11.94 2.33 2.93
CA LEU A 139 10.79 2.95 2.31
C LEU A 139 10.14 4.00 3.24
N ALA A 140 10.07 3.72 4.55
CA ALA A 140 9.59 4.67 5.54
C ALA A 140 10.44 5.94 5.60
N ALA A 141 11.76 5.80 5.57
CA ALA A 141 12.67 6.94 5.55
C ALA A 141 12.47 7.80 4.29
N ALA A 142 12.33 7.17 3.13
CA ALA A 142 12.04 7.86 1.87
C ALA A 142 10.69 8.58 1.90
N ALA A 143 9.65 7.93 2.41
CA ALA A 143 8.31 8.52 2.53
C ALA A 143 8.31 9.75 3.44
N ARG A 144 9.00 9.69 4.59
CA ARG A 144 9.18 10.85 5.47
C ARG A 144 9.94 11.99 4.76
N ALA A 145 10.99 11.65 4.01
CA ALA A 145 11.80 12.62 3.30
C ALA A 145 11.03 13.40 2.22
N VAL A 146 9.98 12.82 1.66
CA VAL A 146 9.08 13.49 0.72
C VAL A 146 7.79 14.03 1.37
N GLY A 147 7.73 14.03 2.71
CA GLY A 147 6.71 14.74 3.49
C GLY A 147 5.48 13.92 3.89
N PHE A 148 5.52 12.60 3.82
CA PHE A 148 4.45 11.78 4.39
C PHE A 148 4.56 11.63 5.91
N ALA A 149 3.42 11.61 6.59
CA ALA A 149 3.32 10.96 7.89
C ALA A 149 3.42 9.44 7.67
N VAL A 150 4.18 8.75 8.52
CA VAL A 150 4.47 7.32 8.34
C VAL A 150 4.08 6.55 9.59
N ASP A 151 3.48 5.38 9.40
CA ASP A 151 3.18 4.41 10.45
C ASP A 151 3.73 3.03 10.08
N GLY A 152 4.13 2.24 11.10
CA GLY A 152 4.57 0.85 10.95
C GLY A 152 6.04 0.59 11.24
N VAL A 153 6.85 1.64 11.44
CA VAL A 153 8.27 1.58 11.81
C VAL A 153 8.62 2.61 12.85
#